data_b6de766d0ea62432553a878f26f66836
#
_entry.id   b6de766d0ea62432553a878f26f66836
#
_cell.length_a   1.000
_cell.length_b   1.000
_cell.length_c   1.000
_cell.angle_alpha   90.00
_cell.angle_beta   90.00
_cell.angle_gamma   90.00
#
_symmetry.space_group_name_H-M   'P 1'
#
loop_
_entity.id
_entity.type
_entity.pdbx_description
1 polymer ?
#
loop_
_entity_poly.entity_id
_entity_poly.type
_entity_poly.pdbx_seq_one_letter_code
_entity_poly.pdbx_strand_id
1 'polypeptide(L)' 'MKKTLLVLLFLTIFAGCGESADSRYDTGFDDGHAVGYNTTCKIRATLVEGAWDDENYSRGYNDGLIAGADECRANKEE' A
#
# COMPACT_ATOMS: atom_id res chain seq x y z
N MET A 1 0.29 6.38 -37.15
CA MET A 1 -1.14 6.47 -36.95
C MET A 1 -1.66 5.33 -36.13
N LYS A 2 -1.33 4.11 -36.50
CA LYS A 2 -1.78 2.97 -35.71
C LYS A 2 -1.26 3.01 -34.28
N LYS A 3 -0.06 3.51 -34.12
CA LYS A 3 0.53 3.63 -32.79
C LYS A 3 -0.24 4.60 -31.92
N THR A 4 -0.73 5.65 -32.52
CA THR A 4 -1.49 6.64 -31.78
C THR A 4 -2.78 6.05 -31.25
N LEU A 5 -3.41 5.23 -32.05
CA LEU A 5 -4.64 4.57 -31.66
C LEU A 5 -4.41 3.62 -30.50
N LEU A 6 -3.30 2.90 -30.54
CA LEU A 6 -2.97 1.98 -29.46
C LEU A 6 -2.73 2.72 -28.15
N VAL A 7 -2.06 3.85 -28.20
CA VAL A 7 -1.80 4.64 -27.01
C VAL A 7 -3.10 5.14 -26.42
N LEU A 8 -4.00 5.61 -27.26
CA LEU A 8 -5.28 6.09 -26.79
C LEU A 8 -6.08 4.98 -26.13
N LEU A 9 -6.05 3.82 -26.72
CA LEU A 9 -6.75 2.68 -26.13
C LEU A 9 -6.21 2.35 -24.76
N PHE A 10 -4.90 2.38 -24.63
CA PHE A 10 -4.24 2.10 -23.37
C PHE A 10 -4.67 3.09 -22.30
N LEU A 11 -4.69 4.35 -22.63
CA LEU A 11 -5.11 5.38 -21.69
C LEU A 11 -6.56 5.19 -21.27
N THR A 12 -7.41 4.78 -22.18
CA THR A 12 -8.80 4.54 -21.86
C THR A 12 -8.96 3.44 -20.84
N ILE A 13 -8.16 2.39 -20.97
CA ILE A 13 -8.21 1.28 -20.02
C ILE A 13 -7.84 1.76 -18.63
N PHE A 14 -6.79 2.53 -18.52
CA PHE A 14 -6.37 3.07 -17.23
C PHE A 14 -7.43 3.95 -16.62
N ALA A 15 -8.00 4.82 -17.41
CA ALA A 15 -9.01 5.75 -16.91
C ALA A 15 -10.24 5.01 -16.40
N GLY A 16 -10.54 3.87 -17.01
CA GLY A 16 -11.73 3.13 -16.65
C GLY A 16 -11.58 2.20 -15.47
N CYS A 17 -10.35 1.94 -15.02
CA CYS A 17 -10.14 0.90 -14.02
C CYS A 17 -10.54 1.31 -12.61
N GLY A 18 -10.21 2.54 -12.20
CA GLY A 18 -10.41 2.90 -10.81
C GLY A 18 -9.60 1.98 -9.91
N GLU A 19 -9.79 2.11 -8.62
CA GLU A 19 -9.08 1.29 -7.66
C GLU A 19 -9.91 0.07 -7.29
N SER A 20 -9.31 -1.09 -7.43
CA SER A 20 -9.95 -2.33 -7.04
C SER A 20 -9.75 -2.58 -5.55
N ALA A 21 -10.48 -3.57 -5.03
CA ALA A 21 -10.31 -3.98 -3.64
C ALA A 21 -8.88 -4.43 -3.36
N ASP A 22 -8.28 -5.16 -4.31
CA ASP A 22 -6.91 -5.61 -4.15
C ASP A 22 -5.94 -4.44 -4.10
N SER A 23 -6.18 -3.43 -4.92
CA SER A 23 -5.32 -2.25 -4.94
C SER A 23 -5.40 -1.50 -3.62
N ARG A 24 -6.60 -1.38 -3.06
CA ARG A 24 -6.77 -0.69 -1.79
C ARG A 24 -6.13 -1.46 -0.64
N TYR A 25 -6.24 -2.78 -0.67
CA TYR A 25 -5.57 -3.61 0.32
C TYR A 25 -4.06 -3.41 0.23
N ASP A 26 -3.50 -3.44 -0.98
CA ASP A 26 -2.06 -3.27 -1.16
C ASP A 26 -1.58 -1.92 -0.66
N THR A 27 -2.35 -0.86 -0.93
CA THR A 27 -1.99 0.45 -0.44
C THR A 27 -2.01 0.48 1.08
N GLY A 28 -3.04 -0.10 1.68
CA GLY A 28 -3.10 -0.19 3.13
C GLY A 28 -1.93 -0.98 3.70
N PHE A 29 -1.61 -2.10 3.07
CA PHE A 29 -0.51 -2.93 3.51
C PHE A 29 0.81 -2.15 3.47
N ASP A 30 1.08 -1.44 2.39
CA ASP A 30 2.31 -0.66 2.29
C ASP A 30 2.37 0.41 3.38
N ASP A 31 1.26 1.10 3.60
CA ASP A 31 1.22 2.14 4.63
C ASP A 31 1.41 1.53 6.02
N GLY A 32 0.73 0.43 6.28
CA GLY A 32 0.84 -0.24 7.57
C GLY A 32 2.24 -0.80 7.81
N HIS A 33 2.83 -1.36 6.77
CA HIS A 33 4.19 -1.90 6.87
C HIS A 33 5.18 -0.80 7.27
N ALA A 34 5.08 0.34 6.62
CA ALA A 34 5.97 1.46 6.93
C ALA A 34 5.79 1.91 8.38
N VAL A 35 4.54 2.05 8.82
CA VAL A 35 4.27 2.47 10.19
C VAL A 35 4.77 1.43 11.18
N GLY A 36 4.47 0.16 10.93
CA GLY A 36 4.87 -0.91 11.84
C GLY A 36 6.37 -1.04 11.96
N TYR A 37 7.06 -0.99 10.83
CA TYR A 37 8.51 -1.10 10.82
C TYR A 37 9.15 0.09 11.55
N ASN A 38 8.76 1.30 11.16
CA ASN A 38 9.38 2.49 11.72
C ASN A 38 9.09 2.65 13.21
N THR A 39 7.88 2.31 13.64
CA THR A 39 7.52 2.43 15.05
C THR A 39 8.24 1.37 15.88
N THR A 40 8.24 0.14 15.42
CA THR A 40 8.87 -0.96 16.16
C THR A 40 10.38 -0.76 16.26
N CYS A 41 10.99 -0.31 15.18
CA CYS A 41 12.43 -0.04 15.16
C CYS A 41 12.79 1.32 15.74
N LYS A 42 11.79 2.12 16.09
CA LYS A 42 12.00 3.45 16.69
C LYS A 42 12.83 4.36 15.80
N ILE A 43 12.55 4.28 14.50
CA ILE A 43 13.28 5.10 13.54
C ILE A 43 12.70 6.50 13.53
N ARG A 44 11.37 6.61 13.39
CA ARG A 44 10.70 7.89 13.35
C ARG A 44 9.19 7.65 13.40
N ALA A 45 8.47 8.70 13.75
CA ALA A 45 7.02 8.67 13.66
C ALA A 45 6.63 8.72 12.19
N THR A 46 5.72 7.86 11.81
CA THR A 46 5.25 7.78 10.43
C THR A 46 3.75 8.03 10.42
N LEU A 47 3.34 9.08 9.71
CA LEU A 47 1.94 9.43 9.59
C LEU A 47 1.47 9.09 8.18
N VAL A 48 0.31 8.46 8.09
CA VAL A 48 -0.28 8.17 6.80
C VAL A 48 -1.69 8.72 6.78
N GLU A 49 -2.10 9.21 5.62
CA GLU A 49 -3.48 9.60 5.40
C GLU A 49 -4.19 8.40 4.81
N GLY A 50 -4.79 7.63 5.68
CA GLY A 50 -5.38 6.38 5.25
C GLY A 50 -6.83 6.51 4.84
N ALA A 51 -7.27 5.57 4.04
CA ALA A 51 -8.67 5.45 3.67
C ALA A 51 -9.39 4.59 4.71
N TRP A 52 -9.51 5.13 5.89
CA TRP A 52 -9.97 4.37 7.05
C TRP A 52 -11.40 3.86 6.92
N ASP A 53 -12.20 4.54 6.09
CA ASP A 53 -13.56 4.11 5.83
C ASP A 53 -13.62 2.89 4.92
N ASP A 54 -12.54 2.56 4.25
CA ASP A 54 -12.49 1.45 3.32
C ASP A 54 -12.01 0.20 4.05
N GLU A 55 -12.84 -0.83 4.03
CA GLU A 55 -12.56 -2.06 4.75
C GLU A 55 -11.31 -2.76 4.20
N ASN A 56 -11.13 -2.72 2.89
CA ASN A 56 -9.97 -3.37 2.27
C ASN A 56 -8.69 -2.67 2.65
N TYR A 57 -8.70 -1.35 2.65
CA TYR A 57 -7.53 -0.59 3.09
C TYR A 57 -7.20 -0.90 4.54
N SER A 58 -8.19 -0.86 5.40
CA SER A 58 -7.98 -1.08 6.84
C SER A 58 -7.43 -2.47 7.12
N ARG A 59 -7.95 -3.47 6.42
CA ARG A 59 -7.46 -4.83 6.59
C ARG A 59 -6.01 -4.94 6.13
N GLY A 60 -5.69 -4.34 4.99
CA GLY A 60 -4.31 -4.32 4.52
C GLY A 60 -3.39 -3.61 5.49
N TYR A 61 -3.86 -2.47 6.02
CA TYR A 61 -3.08 -1.71 6.97
C TYR A 61 -2.74 -2.53 8.21
N ASN A 62 -3.72 -3.23 8.76
CA ASN A 62 -3.49 -4.06 9.93
C ASN A 62 -2.51 -5.17 9.65
N ASP A 63 -2.66 -5.83 8.50
CA ASP A 63 -1.72 -6.88 8.10
C ASP A 63 -0.33 -6.32 7.90
N GLY A 64 -0.24 -5.14 7.31
CA GLY A 64 1.03 -4.47 7.09
C GLY A 64 1.73 -4.09 8.38
N LEU A 65 0.96 -3.60 9.36
CA LEU A 65 1.52 -3.27 10.66
C LEU A 65 2.24 -4.47 11.28
N ILE A 66 1.58 -5.61 11.23
CA ILE A 66 2.15 -6.83 11.80
C ILE A 66 3.41 -7.23 11.02
N ALA A 67 3.31 -7.22 9.69
CA ALA A 67 4.43 -7.61 8.86
C ALA A 67 5.64 -6.69 9.04
N GLY A 68 5.39 -5.38 9.12
CA GLY A 68 6.46 -4.42 9.32
C GLY A 68 7.13 -4.57 10.66
N ALA A 69 6.34 -4.78 11.70
CA ALA A 69 6.89 -4.98 13.04
C ALA A 69 7.73 -6.26 13.09
N ASP A 70 7.23 -7.33 12.45
CA ASP A 70 7.97 -8.59 12.44
C ASP A 70 9.28 -8.45 11.68
N GLU A 71 9.25 -7.73 10.57
CA GLU A 71 10.47 -7.52 9.80
C GLU A 71 11.50 -6.73 10.58
N CYS A 72 11.04 -5.70 11.30
CA CYS A 72 11.94 -4.94 12.13
C CYS A 72 12.60 -5.82 13.18
N ARG A 73 11.80 -6.65 13.85
CA ARG A 73 12.34 -7.53 14.87
C ARG A 73 13.34 -8.52 14.30
N ALA A 74 13.05 -9.04 13.11
CA ALA A 74 13.98 -9.97 12.45
C ALA A 74 15.30 -9.29 12.14
N ASN A 75 15.24 -8.05 11.66
CA ASN A 75 16.46 -7.32 11.34
C ASN A 75 17.29 -7.00 12.58
N LYS A 76 16.61 -6.73 13.68
CA LYS A 76 17.33 -6.41 14.92
C LYS A 76 18.08 -7.60 15.50
N GLU A 77 17.60 -8.79 15.23
CA GLU A 77 18.22 -9.98 15.79
C GLU A 77 19.52 -10.34 15.11
N GLU A 78 19.81 -9.70 13.99
CA GLU A 78 21.08 -9.89 13.34
C GLU A 78 22.14 -9.01 13.99
#